data_31192589a4cc44a8935beaf71847a326
#
_entry.id   31192589a4cc44a8935beaf71847a326
#
_cell.length_a   1.000
_cell.length_b   1.000
_cell.length_c   1.000
_cell.angle_alpha   90.00
_cell.angle_beta   90.00
_cell.angle_gamma   90.00
#
_symmetry.space_group_name_H-M   'P 1'
#
loop_
_entity.id
_entity.type
_entity.pdbx_description
1 polymer ?
#
loop_
_entity_poly.entity_id
_entity_poly.type
_entity_poly.pdbx_seq_one_letter_code
_entity_poly.pdbx_strand_id
1 'polypeptide(L)'
;EYSPLVKRLHGQVVKLSPTSKNYVNPLDINLNYSEDENPLALKSDFVLSFCELVMGGKNGLEAIEKTVIDRAVQVIYRPYLADPKPENMPILADLHKALLDQHIPEADRVAQALDLYVNGSLNFFNHRTTVDISNRLVCFDIKGLGKNLKKPGMLIVQDAVWNTVTINRAIGRSTWYFVD
;
A
#
# COMPACT_ATOMS: atom_id res chain seq x y z
N GLU A 1 6.67 10.04 21.16
CA GLU A 1 7.68 9.32 20.35
C GLU A 1 8.02 7.97 20.98
N TYR A 2 7.47 6.90 20.45
CA TYR A 2 7.61 5.54 21.01
C TYR A 2 8.92 4.83 20.62
N SER A 3 9.68 5.36 19.64
CA SER A 3 10.91 4.70 19.14
C SER A 3 11.94 4.31 20.23
N PRO A 4 12.25 5.15 21.24
CA PRO A 4 13.17 4.76 22.30
C PRO A 4 12.62 3.64 23.16
N LEU A 5 11.33 3.66 23.48
CA LEU A 5 10.66 2.63 24.28
C LEU A 5 10.68 1.29 23.52
N VAL A 6 10.30 1.30 22.24
CA VAL A 6 10.27 0.11 21.39
C VAL A 6 11.65 -0.53 21.30
N LYS A 7 12.70 0.27 21.11
CA LYS A 7 14.09 -0.23 21.10
C LYS A 7 14.51 -0.85 22.43
N ARG A 8 14.15 -0.24 23.56
CA ARG A 8 14.43 -0.78 24.92
C ARG A 8 13.74 -2.11 25.18
N LEU A 9 12.57 -2.32 24.54
CA LEU A 9 11.81 -3.57 24.63
C LEU A 9 12.19 -4.58 23.53
N HIS A 10 13.32 -4.38 22.85
CA HIS A 10 13.79 -5.21 21.74
C HIS A 10 12.79 -5.31 20.59
N GLY A 11 11.94 -4.29 20.42
CA GLY A 11 11.03 -4.15 19.30
C GLY A 11 11.72 -3.56 18.08
N GLN A 12 10.99 -3.55 16.96
CA GLN A 12 11.46 -3.08 15.67
C GLN A 12 10.94 -1.66 15.40
N VAL A 13 11.81 -0.77 14.98
CA VAL A 13 11.44 0.57 14.48
C VAL A 13 11.66 0.62 12.98
N VAL A 14 10.58 0.73 12.23
CA VAL A 14 10.57 0.90 10.78
C VAL A 14 10.46 2.38 10.46
N LYS A 15 11.58 3.01 10.12
CA LYS A 15 11.60 4.41 9.73
C LYS A 15 11.32 4.54 8.25
N LEU A 16 10.21 5.22 7.91
CA LEU A 16 9.83 5.54 6.53
C LEU A 16 10.23 6.99 6.23
N SER A 17 11.16 7.16 5.31
CA SER A 17 11.59 8.48 4.83
C SER A 17 12.22 8.35 3.45
N PRO A 18 12.19 9.38 2.60
CA PRO A 18 12.80 9.34 1.26
C PRO A 18 14.30 8.97 1.27
N THR A 19 14.98 9.18 2.40
CA THR A 19 16.40 8.86 2.59
C THR A 19 16.65 7.48 3.23
N SER A 20 15.59 6.77 3.64
CA SER A 20 15.71 5.41 4.17
C SER A 20 15.66 4.39 3.04
N LYS A 21 16.16 3.18 3.32
CA LYS A 21 16.02 2.02 2.44
C LYS A 21 14.90 1.08 2.89
N ASN A 22 14.05 1.55 3.80
CA ASN A 22 12.89 0.81 4.28
C ASN A 22 11.70 1.16 3.40
N TYR A 23 11.28 0.20 2.60
CA TYR A 23 10.14 0.36 1.70
C TYR A 23 8.98 -0.53 2.15
N VAL A 24 7.78 -0.01 2.01
CA VAL A 24 6.52 -0.75 2.17
C VAL A 24 5.73 -0.55 0.87
N ASN A 25 5.48 -1.65 0.19
CA ASN A 25 4.72 -1.63 -1.06
C ASN A 25 3.22 -1.45 -0.77
N PRO A 26 2.57 -0.41 -1.29
CA PRO A 26 1.13 -0.23 -1.12
C PRO A 26 0.30 -1.36 -1.76
N LEU A 27 0.88 -2.10 -2.69
CA LEU A 27 0.20 -3.17 -3.40
C LEU A 27 0.47 -4.57 -2.81
N ASP A 28 1.12 -4.68 -1.66
CA ASP A 28 1.23 -5.96 -0.98
C ASP A 28 -0.15 -6.50 -0.62
N ILE A 29 -0.40 -7.76 -0.95
CA ILE A 29 -1.65 -8.45 -0.66
C ILE A 29 -1.37 -9.69 0.19
N ASN A 30 -2.22 -9.92 1.18
CA ASN A 30 -2.26 -11.17 1.91
C ASN A 30 -3.38 -12.05 1.37
N LEU A 31 -3.05 -13.26 0.90
CA LEU A 31 -4.03 -14.20 0.38
C LEU A 31 -4.66 -15.09 1.48
N ASN A 32 -4.13 -15.04 2.71
CA ASN A 32 -4.58 -15.86 3.84
C ASN A 32 -5.70 -15.14 4.64
N TYR A 33 -6.74 -14.70 3.95
CA TYR A 33 -7.96 -14.19 4.58
C TYR A 33 -8.90 -15.35 4.99
N SER A 34 -9.92 -15.04 5.81
CA SER A 34 -10.99 -15.99 6.11
C SER A 34 -11.74 -16.38 4.84
N GLU A 35 -12.41 -17.55 4.86
CA GLU A 35 -13.16 -18.07 3.71
C GLU A 35 -14.24 -17.10 3.19
N ASP A 36 -14.70 -16.17 4.06
CA ASP A 36 -15.77 -15.21 3.74
C ASP A 36 -15.25 -13.89 3.13
N GLU A 37 -13.95 -13.68 3.03
CA GLU A 37 -13.36 -12.41 2.56
C GLU A 37 -12.62 -12.62 1.23
N ASN A 38 -12.82 -11.69 0.28
CA ASN A 38 -12.09 -11.65 -0.98
C ASN A 38 -10.88 -10.69 -0.87
N PRO A 39 -9.65 -11.20 -0.75
CA PRO A 39 -8.46 -10.36 -0.59
C PRO A 39 -8.27 -9.36 -1.72
N LEU A 40 -8.59 -9.75 -2.95
CA LEU A 40 -8.45 -8.87 -4.11
C LEU A 40 -9.47 -7.73 -4.10
N ALA A 41 -10.70 -7.99 -3.64
CA ALA A 41 -11.72 -6.95 -3.51
C ALA A 41 -11.32 -5.91 -2.43
N LEU A 42 -10.81 -6.38 -1.28
CA LEU A 42 -10.30 -5.50 -0.23
C LEU A 42 -9.10 -4.67 -0.71
N LYS A 43 -8.21 -5.27 -1.47
CA LYS A 43 -7.07 -4.56 -2.05
C LYS A 43 -7.51 -3.56 -3.13
N SER A 44 -8.51 -3.90 -3.94
CA SER A 44 -9.10 -2.95 -4.91
C SER A 44 -9.68 -1.72 -4.20
N ASP A 45 -10.40 -1.90 -3.11
CA ASP A 45 -10.93 -0.79 -2.29
C ASP A 45 -9.80 0.09 -1.71
N PHE A 46 -8.74 -0.53 -1.21
CA PHE A 46 -7.53 0.20 -0.79
C PHE A 46 -6.92 1.00 -1.94
N VAL A 47 -6.75 0.41 -3.13
CA VAL A 47 -6.15 1.09 -4.29
C VAL A 47 -7.04 2.24 -4.76
N LEU A 48 -8.36 2.09 -4.73
CA LEU A 48 -9.31 3.18 -5.00
C LEU A 48 -9.09 4.34 -4.03
N SER A 49 -9.00 4.06 -2.73
CA SER A 49 -8.74 5.07 -1.69
C SER A 49 -7.38 5.75 -1.88
N PHE A 50 -6.35 4.99 -2.25
CA PHE A 50 -5.02 5.53 -2.55
C PHE A 50 -5.04 6.45 -3.77
N CYS A 51 -5.67 6.04 -4.87
CA CYS A 51 -5.81 6.85 -6.07
C CYS A 51 -6.62 8.13 -5.80
N GLU A 52 -7.71 8.03 -5.04
CA GLU A 52 -8.49 9.20 -4.64
C GLU A 52 -7.65 10.21 -3.86
N LEU A 53 -6.83 9.72 -2.93
CA LEU A 53 -5.93 10.56 -2.15
C LEU A 53 -4.86 11.24 -3.01
N VAL A 54 -4.32 10.53 -4.00
CA VAL A 54 -3.27 11.01 -4.93
C VAL A 54 -3.84 12.01 -5.93
N MET A 55 -4.99 11.72 -6.52
CA MET A 55 -5.64 12.62 -7.47
C MET A 55 -6.09 13.92 -6.82
N GLY A 56 -6.47 13.86 -5.56
CA GLY A 56 -7.03 14.99 -4.85
C GLY A 56 -8.40 15.40 -5.42
N GLY A 57 -8.92 16.50 -4.91
CA GLY A 57 -10.21 17.02 -5.37
C GLY A 57 -11.27 16.96 -4.27
N LYS A 58 -12.32 17.80 -4.43
CA LYS A 58 -13.39 17.91 -3.43
C LYS A 58 -14.44 16.81 -3.56
N ASN A 59 -14.54 16.20 -4.74
CA ASN A 59 -15.65 15.30 -5.09
C ASN A 59 -15.25 13.82 -5.13
N GLY A 60 -13.99 13.51 -4.83
CA GLY A 60 -13.47 12.13 -4.93
C GLY A 60 -13.34 11.63 -6.37
N LEU A 61 -13.23 10.32 -6.54
CA LEU A 61 -13.15 9.66 -7.85
C LEU A 61 -14.52 9.57 -8.52
N GLU A 62 -14.57 9.85 -9.81
CA GLU A 62 -15.76 9.61 -10.64
C GLU A 62 -16.01 8.12 -10.85
N ALA A 63 -17.25 7.73 -11.18
CA ALA A 63 -17.62 6.32 -11.34
C ALA A 63 -16.77 5.60 -12.41
N ILE A 64 -16.45 6.29 -13.51
CA ILE A 64 -15.62 5.71 -14.58
C ILE A 64 -14.15 5.58 -14.14
N GLU A 65 -13.63 6.53 -13.35
CA GLU A 65 -12.29 6.42 -12.78
C GLU A 65 -12.16 5.22 -11.85
N LYS A 66 -13.17 4.98 -11.00
CA LYS A 66 -13.23 3.78 -10.15
C LYS A 66 -13.21 2.51 -10.98
N THR A 67 -13.96 2.48 -12.07
CA THR A 67 -14.04 1.33 -12.98
C THR A 67 -12.70 1.01 -13.65
N VAL A 68 -11.99 2.03 -14.16
CA VAL A 68 -10.70 1.82 -14.82
C VAL A 68 -9.60 1.43 -13.83
N ILE A 69 -9.64 1.95 -12.60
CA ILE A 69 -8.74 1.56 -11.52
C ILE A 69 -8.97 0.10 -11.13
N ASP A 70 -10.21 -0.30 -10.87
CA ASP A 70 -10.53 -1.70 -10.51
C ASP A 70 -10.11 -2.67 -11.62
N ARG A 71 -10.36 -2.33 -12.88
CA ARG A 71 -9.90 -3.13 -14.03
C ARG A 71 -8.37 -3.28 -14.05
N ALA A 72 -7.63 -2.20 -13.79
CA ALA A 72 -6.17 -2.25 -13.70
C ALA A 72 -5.71 -3.15 -12.55
N VAL A 73 -6.34 -3.06 -11.38
CA VAL A 73 -6.07 -3.93 -10.22
C VAL A 73 -6.25 -5.40 -10.60
N GLN A 74 -7.37 -5.77 -11.24
CA GLN A 74 -7.61 -7.14 -11.69
C GLN A 74 -6.51 -7.66 -12.63
N VAL A 75 -5.96 -6.80 -13.47
CA VAL A 75 -4.90 -7.17 -14.42
C VAL A 75 -3.56 -7.38 -13.73
N ILE A 76 -3.12 -6.45 -12.86
CA ILE A 76 -1.78 -6.48 -12.27
C ILE A 76 -1.57 -7.62 -11.28
N TYR A 77 -2.64 -8.11 -10.66
CA TYR A 77 -2.53 -9.24 -9.71
C TYR A 77 -2.58 -10.63 -10.36
N ARG A 78 -2.91 -10.74 -11.65
CA ARG A 78 -2.96 -12.05 -12.34
C ARG A 78 -1.66 -12.85 -12.23
N PRO A 79 -0.45 -12.27 -12.44
CA PRO A 79 0.80 -13.02 -12.30
C PRO A 79 1.01 -13.54 -10.87
N TYR A 80 0.73 -12.71 -9.86
CA TYR A 80 0.89 -13.08 -8.46
C TYR A 80 -0.12 -14.15 -8.03
N LEU A 81 -1.38 -14.05 -8.47
CA LEU A 81 -2.41 -15.05 -8.16
C LEU A 81 -2.14 -16.39 -8.82
N ALA A 82 -1.49 -16.40 -9.99
CA ALA A 82 -1.09 -17.63 -10.69
C ALA A 82 0.14 -18.28 -10.05
N ASP A 83 1.10 -17.48 -9.56
CA ASP A 83 2.34 -17.95 -8.93
C ASP A 83 2.73 -16.94 -7.82
N PRO A 84 2.31 -17.16 -6.55
CA PRO A 84 2.44 -16.19 -5.46
C PRO A 84 3.87 -16.10 -4.92
N LYS A 85 4.77 -15.58 -5.74
CA LYS A 85 6.16 -15.28 -5.40
C LYS A 85 6.37 -13.78 -5.21
N PRO A 86 7.32 -13.36 -4.36
CA PRO A 86 7.63 -11.95 -4.14
C PRO A 86 7.94 -11.17 -5.42
N GLU A 87 8.58 -11.78 -6.39
CA GLU A 87 8.91 -11.17 -7.69
C GLU A 87 7.68 -10.90 -8.57
N ASN A 88 6.58 -11.60 -8.36
CA ASN A 88 5.32 -11.42 -9.09
C ASN A 88 4.38 -10.42 -8.39
N MET A 89 4.73 -9.96 -7.17
CA MET A 89 3.96 -8.94 -6.48
C MET A 89 4.02 -7.62 -7.26
N PRO A 90 2.87 -7.02 -7.63
CA PRO A 90 2.87 -5.76 -8.37
C PRO A 90 3.40 -4.60 -7.52
N ILE A 91 3.90 -3.56 -8.19
CA ILE A 91 4.25 -2.26 -7.61
C ILE A 91 3.49 -1.13 -8.31
N LEU A 92 3.59 0.09 -7.82
CA LEU A 92 2.86 1.24 -8.40
C LEU A 92 3.13 1.44 -9.90
N ALA A 93 4.35 1.12 -10.38
CA ALA A 93 4.67 1.18 -11.80
C ALA A 93 3.82 0.21 -12.64
N ASP A 94 3.48 -0.96 -12.10
CA ASP A 94 2.61 -1.92 -12.81
C ASP A 94 1.17 -1.39 -12.90
N LEU A 95 0.67 -0.76 -11.83
CA LEU A 95 -0.64 -0.10 -11.82
C LEU A 95 -0.69 1.05 -12.84
N HIS A 96 0.32 1.91 -12.83
CA HIS A 96 0.45 3.03 -13.76
C HIS A 96 0.43 2.53 -15.22
N LYS A 97 1.24 1.52 -15.52
CA LYS A 97 1.27 0.91 -16.86
C LYS A 97 -0.08 0.31 -17.24
N ALA A 98 -0.73 -0.44 -16.35
CA ALA A 98 -2.03 -1.07 -16.62
C ALA A 98 -3.16 -0.05 -16.84
N LEU A 99 -3.06 1.15 -16.27
CA LEU A 99 -3.97 2.26 -16.56
C LEU A 99 -3.72 2.81 -17.97
N LEU A 100 -2.47 3.10 -18.34
CA LEU A 100 -2.13 3.60 -19.68
C LEU A 100 -2.50 2.59 -20.78
N ASP A 101 -2.31 1.30 -20.55
CA ASP A 101 -2.61 0.23 -21.52
C ASP A 101 -4.12 0.11 -21.81
N GLN A 102 -5.00 0.77 -21.05
CA GLN A 102 -6.44 0.81 -21.34
C GLN A 102 -6.80 1.75 -22.48
N HIS A 103 -5.97 2.75 -22.78
CA HIS A 103 -6.20 3.77 -23.82
C HIS A 103 -7.56 4.50 -23.66
N ILE A 104 -7.91 4.82 -22.43
CA ILE A 104 -9.16 5.52 -22.05
C ILE A 104 -8.75 6.84 -21.37
N PRO A 105 -9.34 8.00 -21.77
CA PRO A 105 -8.95 9.30 -21.22
C PRO A 105 -9.00 9.39 -19.70
N GLU A 106 -9.97 8.74 -19.05
CA GLU A 106 -10.10 8.71 -17.60
C GLU A 106 -9.00 7.86 -16.95
N ALA A 107 -8.58 6.77 -17.57
CA ALA A 107 -7.44 5.97 -17.11
C ALA A 107 -6.13 6.73 -17.27
N ASP A 108 -5.95 7.46 -18.39
CA ASP A 108 -4.79 8.33 -18.62
C ASP A 108 -4.71 9.43 -17.56
N ARG A 109 -5.85 10.03 -17.18
CA ARG A 109 -5.93 11.05 -16.13
C ARG A 109 -5.48 10.51 -14.78
N VAL A 110 -5.91 9.32 -14.41
CA VAL A 110 -5.46 8.63 -13.17
C VAL A 110 -3.96 8.31 -13.25
N ALA A 111 -3.49 7.78 -14.37
CA ALA A 111 -2.07 7.49 -14.59
C ALA A 111 -1.21 8.75 -14.48
N GLN A 112 -1.61 9.88 -15.05
CA GLN A 112 -0.90 11.15 -14.94
C GLN A 112 -0.80 11.63 -13.48
N ALA A 113 -1.84 11.45 -12.67
CA ALA A 113 -1.78 11.78 -11.26
C ALA A 113 -0.82 10.87 -10.47
N LEU A 114 -0.77 9.58 -10.84
CA LEU A 114 0.15 8.60 -10.25
C LEU A 114 1.61 8.82 -10.70
N ASP A 115 1.84 9.46 -11.83
CA ASP A 115 3.19 9.60 -12.41
C ASP A 115 4.18 10.26 -11.46
N LEU A 116 3.73 11.22 -10.65
CA LEU A 116 4.53 11.84 -9.60
C LEU A 116 5.06 10.82 -8.56
N TYR A 117 4.30 9.78 -8.30
CA TYR A 117 4.61 8.72 -7.33
C TYR A 117 5.30 7.50 -7.96
N VAL A 118 5.37 7.43 -9.28
CA VAL A 118 6.02 6.33 -10.02
C VAL A 118 7.36 6.78 -10.61
N ASN A 119 7.35 7.82 -11.43
CA ASN A 119 8.50 8.33 -12.16
C ASN A 119 9.03 9.65 -11.59
N GLY A 120 8.22 10.34 -10.79
CA GLY A 120 8.52 11.66 -10.25
C GLY A 120 9.27 11.63 -8.91
N SER A 121 9.35 12.78 -8.28
CA SER A 121 10.11 13.00 -7.04
C SER A 121 9.51 12.36 -5.79
N LEU A 122 8.27 11.85 -5.85
CA LEU A 122 7.58 11.19 -4.75
C LEU A 122 7.53 9.67 -4.90
N ASN A 123 8.45 9.06 -5.66
CA ASN A 123 8.46 7.64 -6.00
C ASN A 123 8.86 6.69 -4.85
N PHE A 124 8.91 7.19 -3.64
CA PHE A 124 9.32 6.43 -2.44
C PHE A 124 8.49 5.14 -2.24
N PHE A 125 7.22 5.14 -2.60
CA PHE A 125 6.34 3.97 -2.48
C PHE A 125 6.31 3.06 -3.73
N ASN A 126 7.07 3.38 -4.77
CA ASN A 126 7.18 2.55 -5.97
C ASN A 126 8.30 1.51 -5.85
N HIS A 127 8.29 0.76 -4.75
CA HIS A 127 9.28 -0.27 -4.45
C HIS A 127 8.60 -1.48 -3.82
N ARG A 128 9.21 -2.66 -3.99
CA ARG A 128 8.82 -3.85 -3.24
C ARG A 128 9.15 -3.66 -1.76
N THR A 129 8.38 -4.28 -0.89
CA THR A 129 8.62 -4.24 0.55
C THR A 129 9.99 -4.85 0.90
N THR A 130 10.77 -4.10 1.65
CA THR A 130 12.10 -4.51 2.13
C THR A 130 12.15 -4.72 3.64
N VAL A 131 11.09 -4.35 4.35
CA VAL A 131 11.01 -4.44 5.80
C VAL A 131 10.34 -5.75 6.21
N ASP A 132 10.95 -6.44 7.18
CA ASP A 132 10.30 -7.54 7.87
C ASP A 132 9.57 -6.98 9.11
N ILE A 133 8.26 -7.16 9.18
CA ILE A 133 7.41 -6.71 10.28
C ILE A 133 6.92 -7.88 11.15
N SER A 134 7.66 -8.98 11.17
CA SER A 134 7.34 -10.18 11.96
C SER A 134 7.57 -9.99 13.47
N ASN A 135 8.27 -8.94 13.90
CA ASN A 135 8.52 -8.66 15.31
C ASN A 135 7.20 -8.44 16.06
N ARG A 136 7.14 -8.95 17.31
CA ARG A 136 5.98 -8.79 18.18
C ARG A 136 5.65 -7.33 18.51
N LEU A 137 6.65 -6.45 18.52
CA LEU A 137 6.52 -5.03 18.79
C LEU A 137 7.12 -4.23 17.63
N VAL A 138 6.29 -3.64 16.81
CA VAL A 138 6.70 -2.86 15.64
C VAL A 138 6.21 -1.42 15.78
N CYS A 139 7.09 -0.46 15.50
CA CYS A 139 6.76 0.96 15.45
C CYS A 139 7.10 1.49 14.05
N PHE A 140 6.10 1.99 13.33
CA PHE A 140 6.31 2.74 12.10
C PHE A 140 6.55 4.22 12.41
N ASP A 141 7.73 4.70 12.10
CA ASP A 141 8.10 6.12 12.22
C ASP A 141 7.97 6.79 10.84
N ILE A 142 6.89 7.54 10.67
CA ILE A 142 6.57 8.29 9.44
C ILE A 142 6.92 9.77 9.53
N LYS A 143 7.56 10.22 10.59
CA LYS A 143 7.92 11.63 10.82
C LYS A 143 8.81 12.19 9.72
N GLY A 144 9.65 11.34 9.12
CA GLY A 144 10.55 11.70 8.02
C GLY A 144 9.88 11.85 6.65
N LEU A 145 8.59 11.49 6.53
CA LEU A 145 7.84 11.70 5.30
C LEU A 145 7.46 13.19 5.16
N GLY A 146 7.77 13.78 4.02
CA GLY A 146 7.35 15.13 3.69
C GLY A 146 5.82 15.26 3.59
N LYS A 147 5.32 16.50 3.57
CA LYS A 147 3.88 16.82 3.57
C LYS A 147 3.07 16.00 2.55
N ASN A 148 3.60 15.82 1.35
CA ASN A 148 2.91 15.13 0.24
C ASN A 148 2.91 13.60 0.39
N LEU A 149 3.90 13.02 1.09
CA LEU A 149 3.99 11.58 1.34
C LEU A 149 3.35 11.15 2.67
N LYS A 150 3.07 12.11 3.57
CA LYS A 150 2.57 11.77 4.92
C LYS A 150 1.21 11.10 4.89
N LYS A 151 0.25 11.65 4.13
CA LYS A 151 -1.10 11.06 4.01
C LYS A 151 -1.08 9.71 3.30
N PRO A 152 -0.45 9.56 2.10
CA PRO A 152 -0.27 8.25 1.49
C PRO A 152 0.45 7.26 2.41
N GLY A 153 1.52 7.68 3.07
CA GLY A 153 2.27 6.84 3.99
C GLY A 153 1.44 6.33 5.18
N MET A 154 0.57 7.19 5.72
CA MET A 154 -0.38 6.81 6.77
C MET A 154 -1.34 5.71 6.29
N LEU A 155 -1.93 5.88 5.11
CA LEU A 155 -2.84 4.92 4.50
C LEU A 155 -2.14 3.57 4.25
N ILE A 156 -0.91 3.59 3.73
CA ILE A 156 -0.11 2.39 3.45
C ILE A 156 0.25 1.66 4.75
N VAL A 157 0.66 2.39 5.79
CA VAL A 157 0.96 1.79 7.10
C VAL A 157 -0.28 1.16 7.72
N GLN A 158 -1.45 1.81 7.62
CA GLN A 158 -2.72 1.25 8.11
C GLN A 158 -3.07 -0.05 7.39
N ASP A 159 -2.90 -0.13 6.07
CA ASP A 159 -3.12 -1.34 5.29
C ASP A 159 -2.14 -2.47 5.71
N ALA A 160 -0.85 -2.16 5.86
CA ALA A 160 0.15 -3.12 6.32
C ALA A 160 -0.15 -3.65 7.74
N VAL A 161 -0.60 -2.77 8.65
CA VAL A 161 -1.03 -3.17 10.00
C VAL A 161 -2.28 -4.07 9.91
N TRP A 162 -3.26 -3.72 9.07
CA TRP A 162 -4.49 -4.49 8.92
C TRP A 162 -4.22 -5.89 8.37
N ASN A 163 -3.32 -6.01 7.40
CA ASN A 163 -2.86 -7.30 6.90
C ASN A 163 -2.24 -8.15 8.03
N THR A 164 -1.45 -7.53 8.91
CA THR A 164 -0.87 -8.22 10.09
C THR A 164 -1.94 -8.62 11.11
N VAL A 165 -2.92 -7.75 11.37
CA VAL A 165 -4.08 -8.06 12.25
C VAL A 165 -4.83 -9.28 11.75
N THR A 166 -5.08 -9.34 10.44
CA THR A 166 -5.81 -10.46 9.81
C THR A 166 -5.03 -11.78 9.94
N ILE A 167 -3.71 -11.75 9.66
CA ILE A 167 -2.84 -12.93 9.86
C ILE A 167 -2.86 -13.39 11.32
N ASN A 168 -2.70 -12.47 12.26
CA ASN A 168 -2.67 -12.78 13.68
C ASN A 168 -4.01 -13.35 14.16
N ARG A 169 -5.13 -12.80 13.68
CA ARG A 169 -6.49 -13.29 14.00
C ARG A 169 -6.67 -14.73 13.54
N ALA A 170 -6.21 -15.08 12.34
CA ALA A 170 -6.30 -16.45 11.81
C ALA A 170 -5.57 -17.48 12.66
N ILE A 171 -4.52 -17.08 13.40
CA ILE A 171 -3.75 -17.95 14.32
C ILE A 171 -4.08 -17.69 15.80
N GLY A 172 -5.18 -16.99 16.10
CA GLY A 172 -5.64 -16.73 17.48
C GLY A 172 -4.77 -15.75 18.27
N ARG A 173 -3.99 -14.89 17.61
CA ARG A 173 -3.18 -13.85 18.25
C ARG A 173 -3.91 -12.52 18.32
N SER A 174 -3.95 -11.89 19.50
CA SER A 174 -4.42 -10.52 19.66
C SER A 174 -3.40 -9.52 19.12
N THR A 175 -3.88 -8.49 18.43
CA THR A 175 -3.05 -7.37 17.95
C THR A 175 -3.56 -6.07 18.56
N TRP A 176 -2.65 -5.24 19.04
CA TRP A 176 -2.93 -3.92 19.57
C TRP A 176 -2.29 -2.87 18.65
N TYR A 177 -3.09 -1.94 18.19
CA TYR A 177 -2.65 -0.86 17.32
C TYR A 177 -2.83 0.48 18.01
N PHE A 178 -1.72 1.24 18.13
CA PHE A 178 -1.69 2.56 18.74
C PHE A 178 -1.31 3.58 17.67
N VAL A 179 -2.06 4.66 17.60
CA VAL A 179 -1.82 5.80 16.70
C VAL A 179 -1.55 7.03 17.54
N ASP A 180 -0.47 7.77 17.20
CA ASP A 180 -0.04 9.01 17.87
C ASP A 180 0.02 10.18 16.84
#